data_84807629fadf3ef4e918c74c4b80adaf
#
_entry.id   84807629fadf3ef4e918c74c4b80adaf
#
_cell.length_a   1.000
_cell.length_b   1.000
_cell.length_c   1.000
_cell.angle_alpha   90.00
_cell.angle_beta   90.00
_cell.angle_gamma   90.00
#
_symmetry.space_group_name_H-M   'P 1'
#
loop_
_entity.id
_entity.type
_entity.pdbx_description
1 polymer ?
#
loop_
_entity_poly.entity_id
_entity_poly.type
_entity_poly.pdbx_seq_one_letter_code
_entity_poly.pdbx_strand_id
1 'polypeptide(L)'
;RMNYDPTRDPALYDYVPFAPGPYTGNTLYGPSLLGSIGDCAPLNIMGRGAPSQAARDYIGTNLRTNAFIEQEVTYGTLSGDLLDLPAGAVKAAIGFEARVEQGNYNSSAIQNLELTRSAARPSLGGGYEVDADYYEISVPLMGGDWTLPGVVSMVLDYSSRTIDNSIAGSYDVEATSINWRVMDDLAVRVSEQTAVKAPDLGDLFLPQVTSFSRANDPCDYRFRDVGRNPEVRRANCDAEGIPADFVSLVVNATTTGVTGGNPNLINEVADTKSTGIVYQPSWWDDVFFGSLNLAADYIEIQLNDYVTSFSLTQNMAACYDYDTYPNSQFCDSFTRDADFEVVDFQTGLINAGLIDFATYVYKADFAFDVAELASFVSRENVAMDLGSMAVRWRATQEDFFASADSGAAEDLSSATGQFGNDEWFYDTAVEWVYGDWYVWVQGNSRSGGVIDINRQYDDEYLGYDGNPIYEFDGYTTYNG
;
A
#
# COMPACT_ATOMS: atom_id res chain seq x y z
N ARG A 1 31.64 -21.29 -11.46
CA ARG A 1 32.29 -21.23 -10.14
C ARG A 1 33.72 -20.75 -10.37
N MET A 2 34.03 -19.50 -10.14
CA MET A 2 35.41 -19.18 -9.77
C MET A 2 35.61 -19.76 -8.37
N ASN A 3 36.53 -20.70 -8.20
CA ASN A 3 36.93 -21.16 -6.88
C ASN A 3 37.63 -19.98 -6.21
N TYR A 4 36.90 -19.26 -5.35
CA TYR A 4 37.48 -18.23 -4.51
C TYR A 4 38.45 -18.90 -3.54
N ASP A 5 39.71 -18.67 -3.72
CA ASP A 5 40.77 -19.03 -2.78
C ASP A 5 41.13 -17.78 -2.00
N PRO A 6 40.72 -17.68 -0.72
CA PRO A 6 40.98 -16.51 0.11
C PRO A 6 42.45 -16.31 0.46
N THR A 7 43.33 -17.25 0.07
CA THR A 7 44.77 -17.15 0.29
C THR A 7 45.53 -16.60 -0.92
N ARG A 8 44.88 -16.34 -2.02
CA ARG A 8 45.48 -15.73 -3.22
C ARG A 8 45.44 -14.20 -3.14
N ASP A 9 46.56 -13.60 -3.51
CA ASP A 9 46.76 -12.16 -3.58
C ASP A 9 45.68 -11.48 -4.44
N PRO A 10 44.90 -10.50 -3.91
CA PRO A 10 43.89 -9.75 -4.67
C PRO A 10 44.43 -9.06 -5.93
N ALA A 11 45.75 -8.75 -5.97
CA ALA A 11 46.40 -8.15 -7.13
C ALA A 11 46.43 -9.07 -8.39
N LEU A 12 46.11 -10.35 -8.24
CA LEU A 12 46.00 -11.30 -9.35
C LEU A 12 44.64 -11.26 -10.08
N TYR A 13 43.71 -10.44 -9.60
CA TYR A 13 42.38 -10.24 -10.22
C TYR A 13 42.28 -8.89 -10.93
N ASP A 14 43.43 -8.26 -11.26
CA ASP A 14 43.43 -7.04 -12.05
C ASP A 14 42.65 -7.27 -13.36
N TYR A 15 41.58 -6.49 -13.53
CA TYR A 15 40.79 -6.38 -14.74
C TYR A 15 41.75 -6.06 -15.92
N VAL A 16 41.95 -7.03 -16.78
CA VAL A 16 42.66 -6.78 -18.05
C VAL A 16 41.64 -6.13 -18.99
N PRO A 17 41.78 -4.86 -19.35
CA PRO A 17 40.87 -4.19 -20.26
C PRO A 17 40.83 -4.94 -21.59
N PHE A 18 39.66 -5.12 -22.12
CA PHE A 18 39.41 -5.76 -23.41
C PHE A 18 40.11 -4.97 -24.52
N ALA A 19 41.23 -5.43 -24.99
CA ALA A 19 41.88 -4.82 -26.15
C ALA A 19 41.19 -5.31 -27.43
N PRO A 20 40.64 -4.41 -28.29
CA PRO A 20 40.10 -4.83 -29.56
C PRO A 20 41.21 -5.27 -30.49
N GLY A 21 41.39 -6.59 -30.63
CA GLY A 21 42.32 -7.20 -31.58
C GLY A 21 41.58 -8.30 -32.35
N PRO A 22 42.08 -8.66 -33.56
CA PRO A 22 41.46 -9.71 -34.36
C PRO A 22 41.45 -11.02 -33.58
N TYR A 23 40.30 -11.66 -33.54
CA TYR A 23 40.09 -12.96 -32.91
C TYR A 23 40.96 -14.03 -33.59
N THR A 24 42.18 -14.17 -33.13
CA THR A 24 42.96 -15.38 -33.39
C THR A 24 42.83 -16.24 -32.12
N GLY A 25 42.09 -17.33 -32.23
CA GLY A 25 41.80 -18.20 -31.09
C GLY A 25 43.09 -18.53 -30.31
N ASN A 26 42.99 -18.58 -29.00
CA ASN A 26 43.93 -19.04 -27.98
C ASN A 26 44.91 -18.08 -27.33
N THR A 27 44.93 -16.77 -27.57
CA THR A 27 45.91 -15.90 -26.92
C THR A 27 45.32 -14.86 -25.92
N LEU A 28 44.02 -14.91 -25.66
CA LEU A 28 43.40 -13.92 -24.76
C LEU A 28 43.56 -14.23 -23.26
N TYR A 29 43.96 -15.46 -22.93
CA TYR A 29 44.17 -15.84 -21.53
C TYR A 29 45.58 -16.40 -21.35
N GLY A 30 46.39 -15.68 -20.58
CA GLY A 30 47.71 -16.18 -20.19
C GLY A 30 47.62 -17.56 -19.49
N PRO A 31 48.73 -18.32 -19.43
CA PRO A 31 48.76 -19.67 -18.83
C PRO A 31 48.23 -19.77 -17.40
N SER A 32 48.24 -18.64 -16.64
CA SER A 32 47.74 -18.57 -15.28
C SER A 32 46.21 -18.57 -15.16
N LEU A 33 45.47 -18.06 -16.16
CA LEU A 33 44.00 -18.09 -16.17
C LEU A 33 43.48 -19.47 -16.66
N LEU A 34 44.17 -20.12 -17.54
CA LEU A 34 43.86 -21.50 -18.02
C LEU A 34 43.98 -22.53 -16.88
N GLY A 35 44.91 -22.31 -15.93
CA GLY A 35 45.07 -23.19 -14.76
C GLY A 35 43.95 -23.04 -13.73
N SER A 36 43.26 -21.89 -13.68
CA SER A 36 42.09 -21.67 -12.79
C SER A 36 40.74 -22.03 -13.42
N ILE A 37 40.75 -22.35 -14.74
CA ILE A 37 39.57 -22.72 -15.54
C ILE A 37 39.49 -24.25 -15.79
N GLY A 38 40.34 -25.06 -15.14
CA GLY A 38 40.43 -26.48 -15.33
C GLY A 38 39.13 -27.26 -15.21
N ASP A 39 38.19 -26.75 -14.45
CA ASP A 39 36.85 -27.34 -14.26
C ASP A 39 35.76 -26.69 -15.11
N CYS A 40 36.10 -25.75 -16.00
CA CYS A 40 35.14 -25.05 -16.83
C CYS A 40 34.50 -26.00 -17.86
N ALA A 41 33.19 -26.13 -17.80
CA ALA A 41 32.41 -26.90 -18.80
C ALA A 41 31.81 -25.95 -19.84
N PRO A 42 32.03 -26.14 -21.14
CA PRO A 42 31.45 -25.30 -22.18
C PRO A 42 29.92 -25.25 -22.10
N LEU A 43 29.35 -24.03 -22.10
CA LEU A 43 27.91 -23.84 -22.08
C LEU A 43 27.37 -23.70 -23.50
N ASN A 44 26.64 -24.72 -23.96
CA ASN A 44 25.89 -24.63 -25.21
C ASN A 44 24.53 -23.95 -24.97
N ILE A 45 24.33 -22.74 -25.54
CA ILE A 45 23.09 -21.95 -25.41
C ILE A 45 22.16 -22.13 -26.62
N MET A 46 22.53 -22.97 -27.61
CA MET A 46 21.82 -23.11 -28.87
C MET A 46 20.75 -24.20 -28.77
N GLY A 47 19.56 -23.84 -28.34
CA GLY A 47 18.38 -24.70 -28.29
C GLY A 47 17.95 -25.15 -26.89
N ARG A 48 16.71 -25.62 -26.79
CA ARG A 48 16.12 -26.08 -25.52
C ARG A 48 16.80 -27.41 -25.11
N GLY A 49 17.31 -27.45 -23.86
CA GLY A 49 17.99 -28.63 -23.32
C GLY A 49 19.45 -28.77 -23.76
N ALA A 50 20.00 -27.85 -24.56
CA ALA A 50 21.37 -27.88 -25.07
C ALA A 50 22.50 -27.82 -24.01
N PRO A 51 22.37 -27.15 -22.83
CA PRO A 51 23.38 -27.18 -21.80
C PRO A 51 23.63 -28.60 -21.26
N SER A 52 24.89 -29.02 -21.25
CA SER A 52 25.27 -30.30 -20.65
C SER A 52 25.07 -30.31 -19.15
N GLN A 53 25.00 -31.48 -18.50
CA GLN A 53 24.94 -31.58 -17.05
C GLN A 53 26.16 -30.95 -16.40
N ALA A 54 27.36 -31.22 -16.95
CA ALA A 54 28.59 -30.60 -16.46
C ALA A 54 28.58 -29.08 -16.51
N ALA A 55 28.02 -28.47 -17.58
CA ALA A 55 27.87 -27.03 -17.67
C ALA A 55 26.86 -26.48 -16.60
N ARG A 56 25.74 -27.17 -16.40
CA ARG A 56 24.76 -26.81 -15.34
C ARG A 56 25.37 -26.91 -13.95
N ASP A 57 26.13 -27.98 -13.69
CA ASP A 57 26.80 -28.17 -12.37
C ASP A 57 27.89 -27.11 -12.12
N TYR A 58 28.56 -26.69 -13.21
CA TYR A 58 29.61 -25.67 -13.14
C TYR A 58 29.04 -24.27 -12.83
N ILE A 59 27.95 -23.87 -13.49
CA ILE A 59 27.32 -22.54 -13.28
C ILE A 59 26.29 -22.52 -12.15
N GLY A 60 25.77 -23.69 -11.77
CA GLY A 60 24.70 -23.80 -10.77
C GLY A 60 25.23 -23.64 -9.35
N THR A 61 24.52 -22.89 -8.54
CA THR A 61 24.74 -22.82 -7.09
C THR A 61 23.41 -22.71 -6.36
N ASN A 62 23.36 -23.28 -5.16
CA ASN A 62 22.21 -23.16 -4.29
C ASN A 62 22.37 -21.89 -3.43
N LEU A 63 21.41 -21.00 -3.55
CA LEU A 63 21.33 -19.82 -2.71
C LEU A 63 20.32 -20.07 -1.59
N ARG A 64 20.67 -19.70 -0.38
CA ARG A 64 19.78 -19.78 0.78
C ARG A 64 19.65 -18.40 1.40
N THR A 65 18.43 -18.02 1.66
CA THR A 65 18.07 -16.86 2.45
C THR A 65 17.19 -17.33 3.59
N ASN A 66 17.49 -16.91 4.81
CA ASN A 66 16.65 -17.16 5.97
C ASN A 66 16.17 -15.80 6.48
N ALA A 67 14.86 -15.64 6.61
CA ALA A 67 14.25 -14.51 7.31
C ALA A 67 13.67 -15.03 8.64
N PHE A 68 13.82 -14.25 9.66
CA PHE A 68 13.32 -14.52 11.01
C PHE A 68 12.73 -13.22 11.55
N ILE A 69 11.52 -13.28 12.07
CA ILE A 69 10.83 -12.18 12.74
C ILE A 69 10.32 -12.72 14.07
N GLU A 70 10.58 -11.99 15.12
CA GLU A 70 10.11 -12.28 16.48
C GLU A 70 9.40 -11.05 17.03
N GLN A 71 8.27 -11.30 17.69
CA GLN A 71 7.53 -10.28 18.40
C GLN A 71 7.22 -10.78 19.80
N GLU A 72 7.55 -9.99 20.81
CA GLU A 72 7.16 -10.19 22.19
C GLU A 72 6.25 -9.05 22.63
N VAL A 73 5.07 -9.39 23.18
CA VAL A 73 4.07 -8.41 23.63
C VAL A 73 3.68 -8.70 25.06
N THR A 74 3.79 -7.69 25.92
CA THR A 74 3.27 -7.69 27.28
C THR A 74 2.23 -6.59 27.40
N TYR A 75 1.03 -6.91 27.87
CA TYR A 75 -0.03 -5.91 28.04
C TYR A 75 -0.82 -6.18 29.32
N GLY A 76 -1.46 -5.13 29.81
CA GLY A 76 -2.40 -5.21 30.93
C GLY A 76 -3.53 -4.22 30.76
N THR A 77 -4.75 -4.65 31.09
CA THR A 77 -5.96 -3.82 31.01
C THR A 77 -6.77 -3.96 32.29
N LEU A 78 -7.28 -2.83 32.78
CA LEU A 78 -8.27 -2.77 33.86
C LEU A 78 -9.48 -2.01 33.34
N SER A 79 -10.68 -2.63 33.41
CA SER A 79 -11.92 -1.98 32.99
C SER A 79 -13.04 -2.26 33.97
N GLY A 80 -14.00 -1.35 34.03
CA GLY A 80 -15.18 -1.49 34.88
C GLY A 80 -16.10 -0.28 34.86
N ASP A 81 -17.19 -0.40 35.61
CA ASP A 81 -18.14 0.68 35.84
C ASP A 81 -17.57 1.63 36.93
N LEU A 82 -17.55 2.94 36.64
CA LEU A 82 -17.05 3.95 37.56
C LEU A 82 -18.15 4.50 38.48
N LEU A 83 -19.30 4.83 37.89
CA LEU A 83 -20.46 5.38 38.61
C LEU A 83 -21.73 5.18 37.80
N ASP A 84 -22.88 5.13 38.45
CA ASP A 84 -24.18 5.04 37.82
C ASP A 84 -24.79 6.42 37.66
N LEU A 85 -25.16 6.77 36.41
CA LEU A 85 -25.96 7.92 36.06
C LEU A 85 -27.43 7.47 35.82
N PRO A 86 -28.40 8.40 35.84
CA PRO A 86 -29.78 8.06 35.46
C PRO A 86 -29.90 7.48 34.03
N ALA A 87 -28.95 7.79 33.18
CA ALA A 87 -28.87 7.29 31.79
C ALA A 87 -28.17 5.92 31.66
N GLY A 88 -27.51 5.45 32.71
CA GLY A 88 -26.75 4.18 32.74
C GLY A 88 -25.39 4.33 33.39
N ALA A 89 -24.62 3.25 33.48
CA ALA A 89 -23.29 3.26 34.09
C ALA A 89 -22.24 3.93 33.19
N VAL A 90 -21.43 4.83 33.75
CA VAL A 90 -20.20 5.32 33.11
C VAL A 90 -19.16 4.23 33.19
N LYS A 91 -18.60 3.84 32.05
CA LYS A 91 -17.57 2.80 31.94
C LYS A 91 -16.23 3.41 31.63
N ALA A 92 -15.16 2.82 32.17
CA ALA A 92 -13.81 3.20 31.82
C ALA A 92 -12.90 1.99 31.68
N ALA A 93 -11.86 2.16 30.89
CA ALA A 93 -10.74 1.25 30.79
C ALA A 93 -9.43 2.05 30.82
N ILE A 94 -8.40 1.44 31.42
CA ILE A 94 -7.01 1.90 31.37
C ILE A 94 -6.14 0.71 31.07
N GLY A 95 -5.04 0.91 30.36
CA GLY A 95 -4.13 -0.18 30.07
C GLY A 95 -2.80 0.31 29.54
N PHE A 96 -1.90 -0.64 29.43
CA PHE A 96 -0.57 -0.48 28.86
C PHE A 96 -0.23 -1.62 27.93
N GLU A 97 0.68 -1.37 27.01
CA GLU A 97 1.29 -2.36 26.12
C GLU A 97 2.79 -2.07 26.01
N ALA A 98 3.63 -3.09 26.16
CA ALA A 98 5.05 -3.06 25.85
C ALA A 98 5.33 -4.15 24.81
N ARG A 99 5.90 -3.75 23.68
CA ARG A 99 6.13 -4.64 22.53
C ARG A 99 7.56 -4.49 22.03
N VAL A 100 8.22 -5.61 21.79
CA VAL A 100 9.52 -5.69 21.15
C VAL A 100 9.37 -6.44 19.85
N GLU A 101 9.84 -5.85 18.76
CA GLU A 101 9.88 -6.47 17.46
C GLU A 101 11.32 -6.52 16.95
N GLN A 102 11.76 -7.67 16.48
CA GLN A 102 13.07 -7.83 15.89
C GLN A 102 13.04 -8.78 14.69
N GLY A 103 13.92 -8.53 13.73
CA GLY A 103 14.02 -9.33 12.53
C GLY A 103 15.44 -9.46 12.03
N ASN A 104 15.70 -10.57 11.37
CA ASN A 104 16.97 -10.86 10.72
C ASN A 104 16.72 -11.40 9.33
N TYR A 105 17.43 -10.84 8.36
CA TYR A 105 17.48 -11.32 6.99
C TYR A 105 18.92 -11.75 6.69
N ASN A 106 19.14 -13.07 6.58
CA ASN A 106 20.46 -13.64 6.38
C ASN A 106 20.57 -14.22 4.98
N SER A 107 21.39 -13.60 4.14
CA SER A 107 21.74 -14.10 2.82
C SER A 107 22.97 -14.99 2.87
N SER A 108 23.12 -15.89 1.89
CA SER A 108 24.34 -16.68 1.76
C SER A 108 25.55 -15.80 1.46
N ALA A 109 26.74 -16.22 1.91
CA ALA A 109 27.99 -15.47 1.68
C ALA A 109 28.23 -15.16 0.20
N ILE A 110 27.83 -16.07 -0.71
CA ILE A 110 27.96 -15.88 -2.17
C ILE A 110 27.11 -14.71 -2.67
N GLN A 111 25.91 -14.49 -2.06
CA GLN A 111 25.04 -13.34 -2.39
C GLN A 111 25.58 -12.04 -1.80
N ASN A 112 26.06 -12.09 -0.55
CA ASN A 112 26.65 -10.92 0.11
C ASN A 112 27.88 -10.39 -0.63
N LEU A 113 28.66 -11.28 -1.26
CA LEU A 113 29.91 -10.96 -1.94
C LEU A 113 29.74 -10.71 -3.46
N GLU A 114 28.52 -10.55 -3.95
CA GLU A 114 28.22 -10.36 -5.38
C GLU A 114 28.78 -11.45 -6.31
N LEU A 115 29.00 -12.66 -5.80
CA LEU A 115 29.55 -13.78 -6.57
C LEU A 115 28.48 -14.52 -7.38
N THR A 116 27.33 -13.92 -7.60
CA THR A 116 26.22 -14.45 -8.40
C THR A 116 25.92 -13.49 -9.56
N ARG A 117 25.03 -13.93 -10.47
CA ARG A 117 24.52 -13.04 -11.52
C ARG A 117 23.63 -11.93 -10.95
N SER A 118 23.01 -12.14 -9.79
CA SER A 118 22.15 -11.16 -9.13
C SER A 118 22.99 -10.14 -8.39
N ALA A 119 22.49 -8.92 -8.24
CA ALA A 119 23.05 -7.89 -7.38
C ALA A 119 23.26 -8.40 -5.95
N ALA A 120 24.20 -7.78 -5.23
CA ALA A 120 24.43 -8.09 -3.83
C ALA A 120 23.15 -8.03 -3.03
N ARG A 121 23.02 -8.96 -2.09
CA ARG A 121 21.98 -8.93 -1.08
C ARG A 121 22.63 -9.08 0.29
N PRO A 122 23.05 -7.98 0.91
CA PRO A 122 23.67 -8.04 2.23
C PRO A 122 22.70 -8.59 3.27
N SER A 123 23.26 -9.26 4.27
CA SER A 123 22.48 -9.63 5.44
C SER A 123 22.24 -8.40 6.30
N LEU A 124 21.06 -8.24 6.83
CA LEU A 124 20.69 -7.15 7.70
C LEU A 124 19.72 -7.65 8.78
N GLY A 125 19.73 -6.99 9.91
CA GLY A 125 18.76 -7.20 10.98
C GLY A 125 18.59 -5.92 11.77
N GLY A 126 17.47 -5.83 12.44
CA GLY A 126 17.13 -4.71 13.30
C GLY A 126 15.92 -5.02 14.14
N GLY A 127 15.56 -4.09 15.00
CA GLY A 127 14.39 -4.18 15.85
C GLY A 127 14.04 -2.84 16.44
N TYR A 128 12.86 -2.75 17.02
CA TYR A 128 12.38 -1.59 17.75
C TYR A 128 11.52 -2.03 18.94
N GLU A 129 11.37 -1.11 19.86
CA GLU A 129 10.52 -1.25 21.03
C GLU A 129 9.37 -0.25 20.94
N VAL A 130 8.18 -0.65 21.39
CA VAL A 130 6.99 0.20 21.45
C VAL A 130 6.40 0.06 22.84
N ASP A 131 6.31 1.19 23.54
CA ASP A 131 5.56 1.32 24.78
C ASP A 131 4.30 2.16 24.52
N ALA A 132 3.16 1.74 25.06
CA ALA A 132 1.93 2.49 24.90
C ALA A 132 1.08 2.42 26.18
N ASP A 133 0.54 3.57 26.55
CA ASP A 133 -0.46 3.72 27.61
C ASP A 133 -1.76 4.24 26.99
N TYR A 134 -2.90 3.73 27.48
CA TYR A 134 -4.20 4.15 26.97
C TYR A 134 -5.27 4.25 28.05
N TYR A 135 -6.26 5.07 27.80
CA TYR A 135 -7.49 5.11 28.55
C TYR A 135 -8.70 5.32 27.64
N GLU A 136 -9.83 4.77 28.08
CA GLU A 136 -11.11 4.86 27.39
C GLU A 136 -12.19 5.19 28.40
N ILE A 137 -13.16 6.02 28.01
CA ILE A 137 -14.33 6.35 28.78
C ILE A 137 -15.58 6.33 27.92
N SER A 138 -16.64 5.69 28.42
CA SER A 138 -17.96 5.64 27.78
C SER A 138 -18.99 6.24 28.74
N VAL A 139 -19.62 7.34 28.30
CA VAL A 139 -20.55 8.12 29.10
C VAL A 139 -21.94 8.07 28.48
N PRO A 140 -22.91 7.40 29.10
CA PRO A 140 -24.30 7.48 28.67
C PRO A 140 -24.86 8.87 29.02
N LEU A 141 -25.08 9.69 28.00
CA LEU A 141 -25.62 11.05 28.14
C LEU A 141 -27.13 11.03 28.32
N MET A 142 -27.81 10.11 27.64
CA MET A 142 -29.25 9.86 27.69
C MET A 142 -29.53 8.36 27.59
N GLY A 143 -30.58 7.91 28.27
CA GLY A 143 -31.00 6.49 28.27
C GLY A 143 -31.67 6.11 29.59
N GLY A 144 -32.09 4.86 29.72
CA GLY A 144 -32.77 4.36 30.93
C GLY A 144 -33.99 5.21 31.31
N ASP A 145 -33.98 5.74 32.52
CA ASP A 145 -35.04 6.60 33.04
C ASP A 145 -34.95 8.06 32.55
N TRP A 146 -33.86 8.42 31.87
CA TRP A 146 -33.60 9.78 31.40
C TRP A 146 -33.61 9.87 29.88
N THR A 147 -34.79 9.95 29.32
CA THR A 147 -35.02 10.04 27.88
C THR A 147 -35.78 11.32 27.52
N LEU A 148 -35.61 11.74 26.25
CA LEU A 148 -36.35 12.87 25.66
C LEU A 148 -36.96 12.43 24.34
N PRO A 149 -38.08 13.10 23.90
CA PRO A 149 -38.58 12.85 22.55
C PRO A 149 -37.49 13.00 21.49
N GLY A 150 -37.26 11.95 20.69
CA GLY A 150 -36.17 11.91 19.69
C GLY A 150 -34.80 11.54 20.26
N VAL A 151 -34.71 11.12 21.53
CA VAL A 151 -33.48 10.61 22.14
C VAL A 151 -33.83 9.42 23.03
N VAL A 152 -33.81 8.22 22.49
CA VAL A 152 -33.99 6.97 23.26
C VAL A 152 -32.71 6.65 24.04
N SER A 153 -31.57 6.77 23.41
CA SER A 153 -30.28 6.70 24.08
C SER A 153 -29.23 7.54 23.33
N MET A 154 -28.27 8.07 24.07
CA MET A 154 -27.12 8.76 23.52
C MET A 154 -25.90 8.43 24.38
N VAL A 155 -24.85 7.92 23.76
CA VAL A 155 -23.60 7.56 24.42
C VAL A 155 -22.46 8.32 23.75
N LEU A 156 -21.61 8.91 24.57
CA LEU A 156 -20.35 9.53 24.17
C LEU A 156 -19.22 8.60 24.57
N ASP A 157 -18.41 8.18 23.59
CA ASP A 157 -17.19 7.44 23.84
C ASP A 157 -15.99 8.30 23.50
N TYR A 158 -14.97 8.25 24.34
CA TYR A 158 -13.69 8.90 24.14
C TYR A 158 -12.56 7.95 24.51
N SER A 159 -11.53 7.91 23.67
CA SER A 159 -10.31 7.19 23.97
C SER A 159 -9.07 7.98 23.59
N SER A 160 -7.99 7.76 24.31
CA SER A 160 -6.67 8.33 24.02
C SER A 160 -5.61 7.30 24.29
N ARG A 161 -4.60 7.25 23.42
CA ARG A 161 -3.44 6.37 23.53
C ARG A 161 -2.18 7.13 23.15
N THR A 162 -1.21 7.14 24.06
CA THR A 162 0.15 7.61 23.81
C THR A 162 1.00 6.42 23.41
N ILE A 163 1.74 6.54 22.33
CA ILE A 163 2.59 5.49 21.75
C ILE A 163 4.01 6.03 21.65
N ASP A 164 4.97 5.35 22.24
CA ASP A 164 6.39 5.62 22.13
C ASP A 164 7.05 4.50 21.32
N ASN A 165 7.50 4.82 20.10
CA ASN A 165 8.29 3.90 19.26
C ASN A 165 9.75 4.34 19.26
N SER A 166 10.66 3.45 19.59
CA SER A 166 12.10 3.74 19.73
C SER A 166 12.78 4.25 18.44
N ILE A 167 12.14 4.10 17.27
CA ILE A 167 12.64 4.57 15.98
C ILE A 167 11.74 5.65 15.39
N ALA A 168 10.43 5.39 15.28
CA ALA A 168 9.49 6.32 14.64
C ALA A 168 9.02 7.47 15.55
N GLY A 169 9.45 7.46 16.83
CA GLY A 169 9.13 8.52 17.81
C GLY A 169 7.77 8.33 18.48
N SER A 170 7.41 9.33 19.30
CA SER A 170 6.17 9.33 20.09
C SER A 170 5.02 9.92 19.30
N TYR A 171 3.82 9.39 19.53
CA TYR A 171 2.60 9.90 18.94
C TYR A 171 1.39 9.68 19.88
N ASP A 172 0.49 10.69 19.92
CA ASP A 172 -0.79 10.61 20.62
C ASP A 172 -1.92 10.39 19.61
N VAL A 173 -2.76 9.39 19.85
CA VAL A 173 -3.95 9.12 19.06
C VAL A 173 -5.19 9.26 19.91
N GLU A 174 -6.22 9.86 19.36
CA GLU A 174 -7.48 10.12 20.05
C GLU A 174 -8.66 9.66 19.18
N ALA A 175 -9.72 9.22 19.83
CA ALA A 175 -10.97 8.93 19.14
C ALA A 175 -12.14 9.42 19.99
N THR A 176 -13.10 10.07 19.34
CA THR A 176 -14.36 10.51 19.94
C THR A 176 -15.51 9.99 19.08
N SER A 177 -16.51 9.41 19.72
CA SER A 177 -17.72 9.00 19.01
C SER A 177 -18.98 9.30 19.78
N ILE A 178 -20.06 9.56 19.05
CA ILE A 178 -21.43 9.69 19.58
C ILE A 178 -22.31 8.66 18.86
N ASN A 179 -22.92 7.81 19.66
CA ASN A 179 -23.94 6.87 19.22
C ASN A 179 -25.30 7.35 19.74
N TRP A 180 -26.15 7.84 18.86
CA TRP A 180 -27.44 8.40 19.17
C TRP A 180 -28.58 7.55 18.58
N ARG A 181 -29.34 6.87 19.44
CA ARG A 181 -30.58 6.21 19.07
C ARG A 181 -31.72 7.23 19.14
N VAL A 182 -32.18 7.69 17.99
CA VAL A 182 -33.23 8.70 17.82
C VAL A 182 -34.58 8.12 18.21
N MET A 183 -34.86 6.89 17.78
CA MET A 183 -35.99 6.06 18.09
C MET A 183 -35.56 4.59 18.07
N ASP A 184 -36.42 3.66 18.46
CA ASP A 184 -36.05 2.23 18.55
C ASP A 184 -35.51 1.68 17.24
N ASP A 185 -36.01 2.16 16.12
CA ASP A 185 -35.69 1.71 14.78
C ASP A 185 -34.55 2.51 14.11
N LEU A 186 -34.15 3.67 14.65
CA LEU A 186 -33.25 4.61 14.00
C LEU A 186 -32.12 5.03 14.91
N ALA A 187 -30.89 4.81 14.47
CA ALA A 187 -29.70 5.26 15.12
C ALA A 187 -28.82 6.10 14.17
N VAL A 188 -28.17 7.11 14.73
CA VAL A 188 -27.16 7.95 14.08
C VAL A 188 -25.86 7.77 14.83
N ARG A 189 -24.74 7.67 14.09
CA ARG A 189 -23.39 7.59 14.65
C ARG A 189 -22.51 8.62 14.01
N VAL A 190 -21.66 9.25 14.82
CA VAL A 190 -20.65 10.21 14.37
C VAL A 190 -19.37 9.88 15.10
N SER A 191 -18.26 9.82 14.38
CA SER A 191 -16.95 9.66 15.00
C SER A 191 -15.88 10.49 14.32
N GLU A 192 -14.90 10.90 15.11
CA GLU A 192 -13.66 11.51 14.67
C GLU A 192 -12.52 10.81 15.40
N GLN A 193 -11.50 10.41 14.64
CA GLN A 193 -10.37 9.68 15.20
C GLN A 193 -9.08 9.96 14.42
N THR A 194 -7.98 10.01 15.15
CA THR A 194 -6.64 9.93 14.58
C THR A 194 -6.11 8.50 14.75
N ALA A 195 -5.52 7.96 13.71
CA ALA A 195 -4.84 6.66 13.73
C ALA A 195 -3.40 6.84 13.29
N VAL A 196 -2.51 6.01 13.82
CA VAL A 196 -1.10 6.02 13.46
C VAL A 196 -0.66 4.62 13.05
N LYS A 197 0.17 4.54 11.99
CA LYS A 197 0.84 3.31 11.58
C LYS A 197 2.35 3.56 11.59
N ALA A 198 3.07 2.83 12.44
CA ALA A 198 4.52 2.84 12.45
C ALA A 198 5.06 2.04 11.25
N PRO A 199 6.23 2.43 10.68
CA PRO A 199 6.93 1.63 9.69
C PRO A 199 7.23 0.23 10.24
N ASP A 200 7.10 -0.78 9.40
CA ASP A 200 7.41 -2.16 9.79
C ASP A 200 8.92 -2.48 9.69
N LEU A 201 9.31 -3.67 10.14
CA LEU A 201 10.72 -4.10 10.08
C LEU A 201 11.25 -4.17 8.66
N GLY A 202 10.41 -4.46 7.67
CA GLY A 202 10.79 -4.45 6.26
C GLY A 202 11.02 -3.04 5.76
N ASP A 203 10.14 -2.10 6.10
CA ASP A 203 10.25 -0.70 5.73
C ASP A 203 11.56 -0.08 6.26
N LEU A 204 11.92 -0.40 7.50
CA LEU A 204 13.09 0.14 8.16
C LEU A 204 14.40 -0.57 7.79
N PHE A 205 14.38 -1.90 7.74
CA PHE A 205 15.60 -2.72 7.74
C PHE A 205 15.74 -3.66 6.55
N LEU A 206 14.98 -3.47 5.45
CA LEU A 206 15.26 -4.22 4.24
C LEU A 206 16.66 -3.85 3.71
N PRO A 207 17.53 -4.85 3.41
CA PRO A 207 18.86 -4.56 2.94
C PRO A 207 18.87 -3.68 1.70
N GLN A 208 19.71 -2.67 1.69
CA GLN A 208 19.96 -1.90 0.47
C GLN A 208 20.65 -2.78 -0.57
N VAL A 209 20.06 -2.86 -1.75
CA VAL A 209 20.57 -3.65 -2.87
C VAL A 209 20.87 -2.76 -4.06
N THR A 210 21.89 -3.12 -4.84
CA THR A 210 22.20 -2.43 -6.08
C THR A 210 20.99 -2.46 -7.03
N SER A 211 20.65 -1.30 -7.54
CA SER A 211 19.56 -1.08 -8.51
C SER A 211 20.10 -0.39 -9.76
N PHE A 212 19.43 -0.63 -10.88
CA PHE A 212 19.76 0.01 -12.17
C PHE A 212 18.50 0.67 -12.72
N SER A 213 18.52 1.99 -12.88
CA SER A 213 17.35 2.73 -13.33
C SER A 213 17.67 3.63 -14.53
N ARG A 214 16.64 3.82 -15.35
CA ARG A 214 16.55 4.93 -16.30
C ARG A 214 15.63 5.97 -15.70
N ALA A 215 15.75 7.22 -16.18
CA ALA A 215 14.86 8.28 -15.77
C ALA A 215 14.60 9.26 -16.91
N ASN A 216 13.42 9.86 -16.90
CA ASN A 216 13.14 11.06 -17.68
C ASN A 216 13.74 12.22 -16.91
N ASP A 217 14.95 12.62 -17.31
CA ASP A 217 15.70 13.71 -16.66
C ASP A 217 14.97 15.05 -16.90
N PRO A 218 14.50 15.75 -15.84
CA PRO A 218 13.80 17.03 -15.99
C PRO A 218 14.59 18.11 -16.70
N CYS A 219 15.93 18.06 -16.66
CA CYS A 219 16.81 19.03 -17.28
C CYS A 219 17.25 18.64 -18.71
N ASP A 220 16.93 17.43 -19.17
CA ASP A 220 17.12 17.03 -20.57
C ASP A 220 16.23 17.90 -21.48
N TYR A 221 16.75 18.32 -22.63
CA TYR A 221 16.03 19.22 -23.56
C TYR A 221 14.63 18.72 -23.96
N ARG A 222 14.39 17.39 -23.90
CA ARG A 222 13.10 16.76 -24.22
C ARG A 222 12.04 16.95 -23.14
N PHE A 223 12.47 17.11 -21.88
CA PHE A 223 11.58 17.13 -20.71
C PHE A 223 11.59 18.46 -19.96
N ARG A 224 12.48 19.36 -20.33
CA ARG A 224 12.68 20.66 -19.66
C ARG A 224 11.46 21.58 -19.71
N ASP A 225 10.68 21.47 -20.80
CA ASP A 225 9.45 22.23 -21.01
C ASP A 225 8.19 21.40 -20.71
N VAL A 226 8.36 20.18 -20.23
CA VAL A 226 7.28 19.23 -19.90
C VAL A 226 7.35 18.94 -18.41
N GLY A 227 6.25 18.97 -17.73
CA GLY A 227 6.18 18.69 -16.29
C GLY A 227 5.15 19.59 -15.64
N ARG A 228 5.02 19.47 -14.33
CA ARG A 228 3.99 20.17 -13.57
C ARG A 228 4.19 21.68 -13.59
N ASN A 229 5.42 22.14 -13.36
CA ASN A 229 5.80 23.55 -13.34
C ASN A 229 6.97 23.82 -14.29
N PRO A 230 6.76 23.89 -15.62
CA PRO A 230 7.85 24.01 -16.57
C PRO A 230 8.73 25.26 -16.38
N GLU A 231 8.15 26.36 -15.87
CA GLU A 231 8.89 27.59 -15.60
C GLU A 231 9.84 27.43 -14.41
N VAL A 232 9.37 26.81 -13.31
CA VAL A 232 10.16 26.51 -12.12
C VAL A 232 11.27 25.51 -12.47
N ARG A 233 10.93 24.43 -13.21
CA ARG A 233 11.86 23.42 -13.67
C ARG A 233 13.01 24.05 -14.46
N ARG A 234 12.71 24.90 -15.45
CA ARG A 234 13.73 25.61 -16.22
C ARG A 234 14.63 26.45 -15.34
N ALA A 235 14.02 27.24 -14.44
CA ALA A 235 14.78 28.10 -13.54
C ALA A 235 15.72 27.31 -12.63
N ASN A 236 15.30 26.15 -12.11
CA ASN A 236 16.10 25.28 -11.25
C ASN A 236 17.23 24.60 -12.05
N CYS A 237 16.96 24.08 -13.26
CA CYS A 237 18.00 23.56 -14.14
C CYS A 237 19.04 24.64 -14.54
N ASP A 238 18.61 25.87 -14.82
CA ASP A 238 19.49 27.00 -15.10
C ASP A 238 20.34 27.41 -13.89
N ALA A 239 19.74 27.33 -12.67
CA ALA A 239 20.44 27.63 -11.42
C ALA A 239 21.56 26.64 -11.13
N GLU A 240 21.42 25.37 -11.54
CA GLU A 240 22.49 24.36 -11.47
C GLU A 240 23.55 24.53 -12.57
N GLY A 241 23.24 25.33 -13.59
CA GLY A 241 24.16 25.58 -14.72
C GLY A 241 23.99 24.59 -15.87
N ILE A 242 22.93 23.79 -15.91
CA ILE A 242 22.70 22.78 -16.94
C ILE A 242 22.29 23.46 -18.25
N PRO A 243 22.99 23.22 -19.39
CA PRO A 243 22.69 23.83 -20.68
C PRO A 243 21.27 23.50 -21.16
N ALA A 244 20.63 24.45 -21.86
CA ALA A 244 19.25 24.25 -22.37
C ALA A 244 19.14 23.13 -23.43
N ASP A 245 20.25 22.79 -24.10
CA ASP A 245 20.36 21.73 -25.08
C ASP A 245 20.97 20.43 -24.51
N PHE A 246 21.04 20.31 -23.19
CA PHE A 246 21.58 19.13 -22.50
C PHE A 246 20.82 17.86 -22.91
N VAL A 247 21.59 16.80 -23.17
CA VAL A 247 21.11 15.46 -23.50
C VAL A 247 21.57 14.50 -22.43
N SER A 248 20.70 14.11 -21.53
CA SER A 248 21.02 13.21 -20.43
C SER A 248 21.11 11.75 -20.87
N LEU A 249 22.17 11.07 -20.47
CA LEU A 249 22.38 9.65 -20.76
C LEU A 249 21.38 8.74 -20.04
N VAL A 250 20.95 9.11 -18.83
CA VAL A 250 20.02 8.29 -18.00
C VAL A 250 18.69 8.06 -18.68
N VAL A 251 18.31 8.88 -19.67
CA VAL A 251 17.08 8.72 -20.45
C VAL A 251 17.12 7.44 -21.32
N ASN A 252 18.30 7.09 -21.84
CA ASN A 252 18.45 5.96 -22.75
C ASN A 252 19.31 4.81 -22.19
N ALA A 253 20.08 5.09 -21.15
CA ALA A 253 20.95 4.11 -20.49
C ALA A 253 20.63 4.07 -18.99
N THR A 254 20.86 2.93 -18.35
CA THR A 254 20.71 2.83 -16.91
C THR A 254 21.91 3.43 -16.20
N THR A 255 21.67 4.16 -15.13
CA THR A 255 22.67 4.45 -14.10
C THR A 255 22.55 3.47 -12.93
N THR A 256 23.57 3.37 -12.12
CA THR A 256 23.63 2.49 -10.95
C THR A 256 23.26 3.29 -9.71
N GLY A 257 22.54 2.67 -8.80
CA GLY A 257 22.20 3.24 -7.51
C GLY A 257 21.81 2.13 -6.53
N VAL A 258 21.14 2.49 -5.46
CA VAL A 258 20.65 1.55 -4.44
C VAL A 258 19.17 1.73 -4.15
N THR A 259 18.52 0.64 -3.71
CA THR A 259 17.16 0.65 -3.19
C THR A 259 17.07 -0.28 -1.98
N GLY A 260 16.20 0.04 -1.02
CA GLY A 260 16.06 -0.76 0.20
C GLY A 260 15.19 -0.07 1.23
N GLY A 261 15.24 -0.56 2.48
CA GLY A 261 14.56 0.06 3.61
C GLY A 261 15.20 1.39 4.02
N ASN A 262 14.44 2.15 4.82
CA ASN A 262 14.87 3.45 5.31
C ASN A 262 14.65 3.56 6.84
N PRO A 263 15.72 3.54 7.64
CA PRO A 263 15.60 3.63 9.11
C PRO A 263 15.19 5.03 9.62
N ASN A 264 15.06 6.03 8.73
CA ASN A 264 14.64 7.39 9.09
C ASN A 264 13.14 7.62 8.86
N LEU A 265 12.36 6.58 8.55
CA LEU A 265 10.92 6.69 8.39
C LEU A 265 10.26 7.07 9.72
N ILE A 266 9.24 7.93 9.61
CA ILE A 266 8.36 8.32 10.69
C ILE A 266 6.98 7.65 10.54
N ASN A 267 6.12 7.83 11.54
CA ASN A 267 4.77 7.28 11.51
C ASN A 267 3.91 7.90 10.39
N GLU A 268 3.11 7.08 9.73
CA GLU A 268 1.98 7.52 8.90
C GLU A 268 0.81 7.91 9.81
N VAL A 269 0.15 9.01 9.51
CA VAL A 269 -0.95 9.57 10.34
C VAL A 269 -2.20 9.71 9.52
N ALA A 270 -3.30 9.10 9.99
CA ALA A 270 -4.60 9.18 9.36
C ALA A 270 -5.62 9.85 10.27
N ASP A 271 -6.20 10.96 9.80
CA ASP A 271 -7.37 11.57 10.42
C ASP A 271 -8.62 11.08 9.71
N THR A 272 -9.54 10.51 10.49
CA THR A 272 -10.75 9.88 9.97
C THR A 272 -11.98 10.52 10.61
N LYS A 273 -12.95 10.92 9.78
CA LYS A 273 -14.28 11.35 10.19
C LYS A 273 -15.32 10.43 9.61
N SER A 274 -16.28 10.00 10.41
CA SER A 274 -17.40 9.23 9.89
C SER A 274 -18.74 9.69 10.45
N THR A 275 -19.77 9.64 9.59
CA THR A 275 -21.15 9.88 9.97
C THR A 275 -22.01 8.81 9.32
N GLY A 276 -22.84 8.17 10.12
CA GLY A 276 -23.67 7.07 9.62
C GLY A 276 -25.07 7.06 10.23
N ILE A 277 -25.96 6.42 9.50
CA ILE A 277 -27.35 6.17 9.90
C ILE A 277 -27.64 4.68 9.76
N VAL A 278 -28.32 4.12 10.76
CA VAL A 278 -28.80 2.73 10.76
C VAL A 278 -30.29 2.74 10.99
N TYR A 279 -31.03 2.07 10.12
CA TYR A 279 -32.48 1.96 10.19
C TYR A 279 -32.93 0.50 10.15
N GLN A 280 -33.60 0.08 11.21
CA GLN A 280 -34.13 -1.28 11.41
C GLN A 280 -35.63 -1.20 11.69
N PRO A 281 -36.49 -1.08 10.65
CA PRO A 281 -37.93 -0.83 10.83
C PRO A 281 -38.61 -1.99 11.54
N SER A 282 -39.05 -1.79 12.78
CA SER A 282 -39.80 -2.77 13.56
C SER A 282 -41.18 -3.10 12.94
N TRP A 283 -41.75 -2.14 12.21
CA TRP A 283 -43.02 -2.30 11.50
C TRP A 283 -42.91 -3.17 10.24
N TRP A 284 -41.70 -3.47 9.77
CA TRP A 284 -41.46 -4.21 8.53
C TRP A 284 -42.06 -5.62 8.61
N ASP A 285 -41.80 -6.32 9.69
CA ASP A 285 -42.28 -7.68 9.93
C ASP A 285 -43.82 -7.76 10.03
N ASP A 286 -44.46 -6.70 10.55
CA ASP A 286 -45.92 -6.58 10.62
C ASP A 286 -46.62 -6.43 9.25
N VAL A 287 -45.91 -5.82 8.26
CA VAL A 287 -46.50 -5.46 6.96
C VAL A 287 -46.00 -6.35 5.83
N PHE A 288 -44.79 -6.85 5.93
CA PHE A 288 -44.15 -7.71 4.93
C PHE A 288 -43.79 -9.08 5.52
N PHE A 289 -42.54 -9.46 5.46
CA PHE A 289 -42.00 -10.70 6.03
C PHE A 289 -40.51 -10.52 6.29
N GLY A 290 -39.99 -11.28 7.24
CA GLY A 290 -38.57 -11.26 7.59
C GLY A 290 -38.11 -9.93 8.21
N SER A 291 -36.80 -9.76 8.34
CA SER A 291 -36.17 -8.60 8.95
C SER A 291 -35.36 -7.80 7.92
N LEU A 292 -35.45 -6.48 7.98
CA LEU A 292 -34.72 -5.55 7.14
C LEU A 292 -33.78 -4.68 8.00
N ASN A 293 -32.51 -4.58 7.60
CA ASN A 293 -31.54 -3.69 8.18
C ASN A 293 -30.91 -2.84 7.07
N LEU A 294 -30.98 -1.53 7.21
CA LEU A 294 -30.41 -0.56 6.28
C LEU A 294 -29.35 0.27 7.00
N ALA A 295 -28.23 0.53 6.36
CA ALA A 295 -27.24 1.47 6.86
C ALA A 295 -26.63 2.29 5.72
N ALA A 296 -26.28 3.53 6.02
CA ALA A 296 -25.51 4.39 5.14
C ALA A 296 -24.48 5.15 5.98
N ASP A 297 -23.23 5.08 5.58
CA ASP A 297 -22.11 5.76 6.22
C ASP A 297 -21.40 6.64 5.21
N TYR A 298 -20.98 7.83 5.63
CA TYR A 298 -20.02 8.68 4.95
C TYR A 298 -18.73 8.70 5.74
N ILE A 299 -17.61 8.47 5.08
CA ILE A 299 -16.30 8.34 5.70
C ILE A 299 -15.32 9.22 4.92
N GLU A 300 -14.61 10.07 5.64
CA GLU A 300 -13.48 10.85 5.13
C GLU A 300 -12.20 10.39 5.83
N ILE A 301 -11.12 10.22 5.07
CA ILE A 301 -9.80 9.85 5.57
C ILE A 301 -8.76 10.75 4.91
N GLN A 302 -7.97 11.44 5.72
CA GLN A 302 -6.78 12.14 5.28
C GLN A 302 -5.56 11.44 5.85
N LEU A 303 -4.72 10.87 4.98
CA LEU A 303 -3.51 10.16 5.35
C LEU A 303 -2.30 11.02 4.99
N ASN A 304 -1.56 11.42 6.00
CA ASN A 304 -0.35 12.22 5.91
C ASN A 304 0.89 11.34 6.13
N ASP A 305 2.02 11.78 5.59
CA ASP A 305 3.31 11.09 5.72
C ASP A 305 3.28 9.63 5.25
N TYR A 306 2.41 9.34 4.27
CA TYR A 306 2.28 8.00 3.71
C TYR A 306 3.63 7.49 3.20
N VAL A 307 4.01 6.27 3.65
CA VAL A 307 5.27 5.64 3.25
C VAL A 307 5.12 5.06 1.85
N THR A 308 5.85 5.65 0.93
CA THR A 308 5.82 5.25 -0.48
C THR A 308 7.23 5.24 -1.07
N SER A 309 7.38 4.65 -2.25
CA SER A 309 8.65 4.65 -2.98
C SER A 309 8.50 5.40 -4.29
N PHE A 310 9.44 6.30 -4.56
CA PHE A 310 9.49 7.02 -5.83
C PHE A 310 10.54 6.42 -6.75
N SER A 311 10.20 6.34 -8.04
CA SER A 311 11.17 6.07 -9.09
C SER A 311 12.16 7.22 -9.21
N LEU A 312 13.32 6.97 -9.81
CA LEU A 312 14.29 8.02 -10.09
C LEU A 312 13.69 9.17 -10.89
N THR A 313 12.81 8.89 -11.85
CA THR A 313 12.07 9.92 -12.62
C THR A 313 11.23 10.82 -11.71
N GLN A 314 10.47 10.25 -10.78
CA GLN A 314 9.62 11.00 -9.84
C GLN A 314 10.46 11.82 -8.87
N ASN A 315 11.53 11.24 -8.31
CA ASN A 315 12.46 11.97 -7.45
C ASN A 315 13.08 13.19 -8.15
N MET A 316 13.56 13.00 -9.37
CA MET A 316 14.15 14.09 -10.15
C MET A 316 13.10 15.16 -10.48
N ALA A 317 11.90 14.77 -10.88
CA ALA A 317 10.80 15.71 -11.13
C ALA A 317 10.41 16.47 -9.85
N ALA A 318 10.25 15.78 -8.72
CA ALA A 318 9.96 16.40 -7.42
C ALA A 318 11.09 17.30 -6.91
N CYS A 319 12.33 17.08 -7.32
CA CYS A 319 13.44 17.99 -7.03
C CYS A 319 13.35 19.30 -7.83
N TYR A 320 13.11 19.22 -9.17
CA TYR A 320 13.22 20.39 -10.04
C TYR A 320 11.92 21.16 -10.26
N ASP A 321 10.73 20.58 -9.98
CA ASP A 321 9.43 21.20 -10.26
C ASP A 321 8.92 22.13 -9.15
N TYR A 322 9.66 22.25 -8.05
CA TYR A 322 9.25 23.03 -6.86
C TYR A 322 10.26 24.11 -6.48
N ASP A 323 9.76 25.15 -5.80
CA ASP A 323 10.56 26.26 -5.28
C ASP A 323 11.45 25.84 -4.10
N THR A 324 11.30 24.61 -3.58
CA THR A 324 12.14 24.03 -2.53
C THR A 324 13.52 23.62 -3.00
N TYR A 325 13.77 23.61 -4.33
CA TYR A 325 15.08 23.34 -4.89
C TYR A 325 16.15 24.29 -4.33
N PRO A 326 17.37 23.84 -4.00
CA PRO A 326 17.86 22.46 -4.01
C PRO A 326 17.68 21.72 -2.66
N ASN A 327 16.90 22.26 -1.72
CA ASN A 327 16.85 21.82 -0.31
C ASN A 327 15.70 20.86 -0.02
N SER A 328 15.33 19.99 -0.96
CA SER A 328 14.32 18.96 -0.73
C SER A 328 14.95 17.57 -0.63
N GLN A 329 14.32 16.67 0.14
CA GLN A 329 14.74 15.27 0.24
C GLN A 329 14.85 14.57 -1.12
N PHE A 330 14.08 15.02 -2.10
CA PHE A 330 14.12 14.48 -3.46
C PHE A 330 15.41 14.83 -4.19
N CYS A 331 15.99 16.02 -3.93
CA CYS A 331 17.26 16.43 -4.50
C CYS A 331 18.43 15.64 -3.92
N ASP A 332 18.31 15.17 -2.68
CA ASP A 332 19.33 14.33 -2.03
C ASP A 332 19.33 12.88 -2.53
N SER A 333 18.32 12.49 -3.31
CA SER A 333 18.13 11.10 -3.78
C SER A 333 18.98 10.73 -5.00
N PHE A 334 19.70 11.67 -5.61
CA PHE A 334 20.58 11.41 -6.75
C PHE A 334 21.77 12.40 -6.79
N THR A 335 22.81 12.02 -7.51
CA THR A 335 23.96 12.89 -7.71
C THR A 335 24.30 13.01 -9.19
N ARG A 336 24.74 14.23 -9.57
CA ARG A 336 25.26 14.52 -10.90
C ARG A 336 26.78 14.71 -10.86
N ASP A 337 27.44 14.36 -11.95
CA ASP A 337 28.87 14.66 -12.14
C ASP A 337 29.10 16.06 -12.73
N ALA A 338 30.34 16.35 -13.09
CA ALA A 338 30.74 17.64 -13.68
C ALA A 338 30.18 17.87 -15.10
N ASP A 339 29.74 16.83 -15.77
CA ASP A 339 29.08 16.87 -17.09
C ASP A 339 27.56 16.85 -16.97
N PHE A 340 27.01 17.03 -15.74
CA PHE A 340 25.60 17.01 -15.36
C PHE A 340 24.91 15.64 -15.51
N GLU A 341 25.65 14.57 -15.77
CA GLU A 341 25.08 13.22 -15.86
C GLU A 341 24.75 12.65 -14.49
N VAL A 342 23.63 11.93 -14.40
CA VAL A 342 23.26 11.22 -13.17
C VAL A 342 24.14 9.99 -13.02
N VAL A 343 25.00 9.99 -12.01
CA VAL A 343 26.00 8.92 -11.78
C VAL A 343 25.66 8.00 -10.62
N ASP A 344 24.81 8.44 -9.71
CA ASP A 344 24.34 7.63 -8.56
C ASP A 344 22.93 8.04 -8.17
N PHE A 345 22.17 7.10 -7.57
CA PHE A 345 20.85 7.38 -7.01
C PHE A 345 20.55 6.46 -5.84
N GLN A 346 19.70 6.96 -4.95
CA GLN A 346 19.07 6.19 -3.90
C GLN A 346 17.55 6.30 -4.07
N THR A 347 16.90 5.17 -4.37
CA THR A 347 15.45 5.05 -4.32
C THR A 347 15.10 4.10 -3.18
N GLY A 348 13.98 4.32 -2.54
CA GLY A 348 13.54 3.52 -1.41
C GLY A 348 12.28 4.12 -0.83
N LEU A 349 11.93 3.69 0.36
CA LEU A 349 10.76 4.18 1.07
C LEU A 349 11.06 5.55 1.70
N ILE A 350 10.12 6.47 1.55
CA ILE A 350 10.14 7.79 2.19
C ILE A 350 8.74 8.17 2.66
N ASN A 351 8.65 9.03 3.67
CA ASN A 351 7.40 9.66 4.08
C ASN A 351 7.17 10.91 3.22
N ALA A 352 6.43 10.78 2.14
CA ALA A 352 6.18 11.89 1.22
C ALA A 352 4.80 11.82 0.55
N GLY A 353 3.98 10.82 0.90
CA GLY A 353 2.65 10.68 0.34
C GLY A 353 1.60 11.45 1.15
N LEU A 354 0.62 12.01 0.44
CA LEU A 354 -0.62 12.53 0.98
C LEU A 354 -1.77 11.85 0.24
N ILE A 355 -2.74 11.33 0.98
CA ILE A 355 -3.94 10.73 0.40
C ILE A 355 -5.16 11.34 1.06
N ASP A 356 -6.07 11.89 0.25
CA ASP A 356 -7.40 12.29 0.65
C ASP A 356 -8.42 11.32 0.04
N PHE A 357 -9.23 10.73 0.89
CA PHE A 357 -10.23 9.74 0.50
C PHE A 357 -11.57 10.04 1.16
N ALA A 358 -12.65 10.00 0.36
CA ALA A 358 -14.00 10.10 0.87
C ALA A 358 -14.91 9.09 0.18
N THR A 359 -15.79 8.44 0.94
CA THR A 359 -16.65 7.39 0.43
C THR A 359 -17.99 7.30 1.16
N TYR A 360 -19.04 6.97 0.40
CA TYR A 360 -20.31 6.50 0.94
C TYR A 360 -20.35 4.97 0.94
N VAL A 361 -20.79 4.38 2.04
CA VAL A 361 -20.97 2.94 2.17
C VAL A 361 -22.44 2.66 2.50
N TYR A 362 -23.13 2.00 1.59
CA TYR A 362 -24.54 1.60 1.76
C TYR A 362 -24.61 0.11 2.05
N LYS A 363 -25.49 -0.28 2.96
CA LYS A 363 -25.73 -1.68 3.34
C LYS A 363 -27.23 -1.92 3.43
N ALA A 364 -27.68 -3.05 2.87
CA ALA A 364 -29.02 -3.55 3.04
C ALA A 364 -28.95 -5.07 3.29
N ASP A 365 -29.36 -5.49 4.48
CA ASP A 365 -29.42 -6.89 4.85
C ASP A 365 -30.91 -7.26 5.03
N PHE A 366 -31.36 -8.28 4.30
CA PHE A 366 -32.71 -8.78 4.36
C PHE A 366 -32.69 -10.29 4.63
N ALA A 367 -33.30 -10.71 5.73
CA ALA A 367 -33.36 -12.11 6.12
C ALA A 367 -34.81 -12.53 6.38
N PHE A 368 -35.22 -13.71 5.87
CA PHE A 368 -36.58 -14.20 5.96
C PHE A 368 -36.65 -15.71 5.83
N ASP A 369 -37.76 -16.30 6.32
CA ASP A 369 -38.12 -17.67 6.03
C ASP A 369 -38.80 -17.77 4.66
N VAL A 370 -38.40 -18.74 3.84
CA VAL A 370 -38.96 -18.92 2.48
C VAL A 370 -40.44 -19.22 2.53
N ALA A 371 -40.92 -19.86 3.61
CA ALA A 371 -42.34 -20.09 3.83
C ALA A 371 -43.12 -18.78 4.06
N GLU A 372 -42.54 -17.77 4.70
CA GLU A 372 -43.14 -16.43 4.86
C GLU A 372 -43.30 -15.74 3.51
N LEU A 373 -42.23 -15.73 2.68
CA LEU A 373 -42.31 -15.21 1.32
C LEU A 373 -43.40 -15.93 0.50
N ALA A 374 -43.43 -17.26 0.56
CA ALA A 374 -44.44 -18.05 -0.14
C ALA A 374 -45.88 -17.74 0.33
N SER A 375 -46.08 -17.55 1.63
CA SER A 375 -47.33 -17.15 2.22
C SER A 375 -47.77 -15.74 1.82
N PHE A 376 -46.83 -14.80 1.81
CA PHE A 376 -47.07 -13.42 1.39
C PHE A 376 -47.46 -13.32 -0.08
N VAL A 377 -46.81 -14.06 -0.98
CA VAL A 377 -47.07 -14.06 -2.42
C VAL A 377 -48.38 -14.80 -2.75
N SER A 378 -48.61 -15.97 -2.17
CA SER A 378 -49.80 -16.79 -2.44
C SER A 378 -51.05 -16.29 -1.73
N ARG A 379 -50.89 -15.47 -0.68
CA ARG A 379 -51.93 -15.05 0.28
C ARG A 379 -52.60 -16.25 1.00
N GLU A 380 -51.90 -17.37 1.03
CA GLU A 380 -52.30 -18.58 1.73
C GLU A 380 -51.23 -18.95 2.76
N ASN A 381 -51.60 -19.53 3.88
CA ASN A 381 -50.61 -19.96 4.89
C ASN A 381 -49.85 -21.19 4.39
N VAL A 382 -48.59 -21.04 4.10
CA VAL A 382 -47.68 -22.11 3.72
C VAL A 382 -46.99 -22.63 4.98
N ALA A 383 -47.47 -23.78 5.47
CA ALA A 383 -46.95 -24.41 6.71
C ALA A 383 -45.73 -25.33 6.47
N MET A 384 -45.17 -25.36 5.24
CA MET A 384 -44.02 -26.19 4.89
C MET A 384 -42.74 -25.45 5.22
N ASP A 385 -41.81 -26.09 5.92
CA ASP A 385 -40.45 -25.58 6.08
C ASP A 385 -39.75 -25.62 4.71
N LEU A 386 -39.36 -24.46 4.22
CA LEU A 386 -38.61 -24.24 2.96
C LEU A 386 -37.24 -23.65 3.21
N GLY A 387 -36.83 -23.59 4.47
CA GLY A 387 -35.56 -22.99 4.90
C GLY A 387 -35.61 -21.47 4.98
N SER A 388 -34.48 -20.89 5.33
CA SER A 388 -34.29 -19.45 5.47
C SER A 388 -33.36 -18.88 4.36
N MET A 389 -33.64 -17.64 3.98
CA MET A 389 -32.82 -16.88 3.03
C MET A 389 -32.28 -15.60 3.68
N ALA A 390 -31.06 -15.25 3.30
CA ALA A 390 -30.48 -13.95 3.58
C ALA A 390 -29.96 -13.32 2.29
N VAL A 391 -30.32 -12.08 2.06
CA VAL A 391 -29.82 -11.26 0.95
C VAL A 391 -29.04 -10.11 1.57
N ARG A 392 -27.77 -10.01 1.23
CA ARG A 392 -26.90 -8.91 1.65
C ARG A 392 -26.52 -8.11 0.42
N TRP A 393 -26.75 -6.84 0.46
CA TRP A 393 -26.33 -5.91 -0.56
C TRP A 393 -25.48 -4.83 0.05
N ARG A 394 -24.37 -4.56 -0.57
CA ARG A 394 -23.43 -3.49 -0.21
C ARG A 394 -23.07 -2.72 -1.45
N ALA A 395 -23.01 -1.40 -1.32
CA ALA A 395 -22.49 -0.52 -2.34
C ALA A 395 -21.50 0.44 -1.69
N THR A 396 -20.40 0.64 -2.34
CA THR A 396 -19.42 1.68 -1.98
C THR A 396 -19.37 2.64 -3.15
N GLN A 397 -19.58 3.92 -2.86
CA GLN A 397 -19.39 5.01 -3.81
C GLN A 397 -18.16 5.78 -3.36
N GLU A 398 -17.11 5.75 -4.16
CA GLU A 398 -15.97 6.63 -3.98
C GLU A 398 -16.39 8.05 -4.38
N ASP A 399 -16.54 8.94 -3.39
CA ASP A 399 -16.89 10.34 -3.60
C ASP A 399 -15.65 11.12 -4.06
N PHE A 400 -14.52 10.82 -3.43
CA PHE A 400 -13.27 11.46 -3.73
C PHE A 400 -12.10 10.54 -3.36
N PHE A 401 -11.15 10.40 -4.28
CA PHE A 401 -9.84 9.83 -4.02
C PHE A 401 -8.78 10.69 -4.72
N ALA A 402 -7.88 11.25 -3.96
CA ALA A 402 -6.75 11.97 -4.50
C ALA A 402 -5.46 11.60 -3.77
N SER A 403 -4.38 11.58 -4.50
CA SER A 403 -3.05 11.37 -3.95
C SER A 403 -2.09 12.41 -4.47
N ALA A 404 -1.12 12.77 -3.64
CA ALA A 404 0.00 13.63 -4.00
C ALA A 404 1.30 12.84 -3.87
N ASP A 405 1.98 12.65 -4.99
CA ASP A 405 3.26 11.92 -5.02
C ASP A 405 4.43 12.75 -4.46
N SER A 406 4.25 14.07 -4.31
CA SER A 406 5.27 14.96 -3.76
C SER A 406 5.11 15.22 -2.26
N GLY A 407 3.99 14.78 -1.67
CA GLY A 407 3.58 15.14 -0.31
C GLY A 407 3.07 16.57 -0.16
N ALA A 408 3.02 17.36 -1.23
CA ALA A 408 2.50 18.71 -1.21
C ALA A 408 0.99 18.70 -1.54
N ALA A 409 0.18 19.38 -0.73
CA ALA A 409 -1.28 19.40 -0.90
C ALA A 409 -1.73 19.99 -2.25
N GLU A 410 -0.94 20.92 -2.82
CA GLU A 410 -1.17 21.46 -4.16
C GLU A 410 -1.00 20.43 -5.28
N ASP A 411 -0.42 19.27 -4.97
CA ASP A 411 -0.17 18.18 -5.92
C ASP A 411 -1.24 17.10 -5.89
N LEU A 412 -2.23 17.22 -5.00
CA LEU A 412 -3.35 16.30 -4.98
C LEU A 412 -4.01 16.25 -6.35
N SER A 413 -3.98 15.08 -6.95
CA SER A 413 -4.66 14.77 -8.20
C SER A 413 -5.73 13.72 -7.97
N SER A 414 -6.97 14.02 -8.39
CA SER A 414 -8.07 13.07 -8.26
C SER A 414 -7.86 11.89 -9.19
N ALA A 415 -8.12 10.69 -8.65
CA ALA A 415 -8.12 9.44 -9.40
C ALA A 415 -9.48 8.73 -9.37
N THR A 416 -10.50 9.36 -8.78
CA THR A 416 -11.87 8.80 -8.73
C THR A 416 -12.41 8.53 -10.12
N GLY A 417 -12.93 7.32 -10.33
CA GLY A 417 -13.44 6.87 -11.63
C GLY A 417 -12.37 6.50 -12.65
N GLN A 418 -11.08 6.48 -12.27
CA GLN A 418 -10.02 5.94 -13.10
C GLN A 418 -9.91 4.42 -12.97
N PHE A 419 -9.21 3.80 -13.94
CA PHE A 419 -8.90 2.38 -13.88
C PHE A 419 -8.18 2.02 -12.57
N GLY A 420 -8.81 1.17 -11.77
CA GLY A 420 -8.32 0.78 -10.44
C GLY A 420 -8.97 1.52 -9.27
N ASN A 421 -9.59 2.68 -9.52
CA ASN A 421 -10.34 3.49 -8.55
C ASN A 421 -11.75 3.70 -9.06
N ASP A 422 -12.54 2.62 -9.07
CA ASP A 422 -13.90 2.62 -9.60
C ASP A 422 -14.82 3.50 -8.74
N GLU A 423 -15.59 4.38 -9.34
CA GLU A 423 -16.54 5.23 -8.60
C GLU A 423 -17.57 4.42 -7.81
N TRP A 424 -18.01 3.28 -8.36
CA TRP A 424 -18.96 2.39 -7.69
C TRP A 424 -18.47 0.95 -7.66
N PHE A 425 -18.58 0.38 -6.47
CA PHE A 425 -18.41 -1.04 -6.22
C PHE A 425 -19.65 -1.60 -5.55
N TYR A 426 -20.19 -2.72 -6.07
CA TYR A 426 -21.34 -3.41 -5.52
C TYR A 426 -20.97 -4.85 -5.17
N ASP A 427 -21.40 -5.28 -4.01
CA ASP A 427 -21.36 -6.67 -3.56
C ASP A 427 -22.76 -7.12 -3.18
N THR A 428 -23.20 -8.23 -3.77
CA THR A 428 -24.51 -8.82 -3.48
C THR A 428 -24.33 -10.29 -3.19
N ALA A 429 -24.72 -10.74 -2.02
CA ALA A 429 -24.70 -12.14 -1.64
C ALA A 429 -26.10 -12.63 -1.31
N VAL A 430 -26.43 -13.82 -1.77
CA VAL A 430 -27.67 -14.53 -1.46
C VAL A 430 -27.31 -15.87 -0.85
N GLU A 431 -27.81 -16.12 0.32
CA GLU A 431 -27.64 -17.37 1.06
C GLU A 431 -29.01 -18.05 1.25
N TRP A 432 -29.03 -19.36 1.11
CA TRP A 432 -30.19 -20.20 1.43
C TRP A 432 -29.76 -21.40 2.25
N VAL A 433 -30.45 -21.63 3.34
CA VAL A 433 -30.20 -22.74 4.28
C VAL A 433 -31.48 -23.56 4.44
N TYR A 434 -31.40 -24.86 4.19
CA TYR A 434 -32.51 -25.79 4.40
C TYR A 434 -31.98 -27.16 4.87
N GLY A 435 -32.25 -27.53 6.12
CA GLY A 435 -31.72 -28.74 6.72
C GLY A 435 -30.20 -28.78 6.65
N ASP A 436 -29.64 -29.79 5.97
CA ASP A 436 -28.21 -29.95 5.75
C ASP A 436 -27.71 -29.23 4.47
N TRP A 437 -28.57 -28.54 3.75
CA TRP A 437 -28.23 -27.82 2.52
C TRP A 437 -27.89 -26.38 2.81
N TYR A 438 -26.79 -25.94 2.24
CA TYR A 438 -26.33 -24.54 2.22
C TYR A 438 -26.00 -24.17 0.77
N VAL A 439 -26.63 -23.12 0.27
CA VAL A 439 -26.37 -22.56 -1.06
C VAL A 439 -26.02 -21.09 -0.88
N TRP A 440 -24.93 -20.69 -1.47
CA TRP A 440 -24.45 -19.31 -1.44
C TRP A 440 -24.04 -18.88 -2.84
N VAL A 441 -24.43 -17.66 -3.22
CA VAL A 441 -24.06 -17.02 -4.49
C VAL A 441 -23.71 -15.58 -4.20
N GLN A 442 -22.58 -15.12 -4.72
CA GLN A 442 -22.13 -13.73 -4.62
C GLN A 442 -21.85 -13.15 -5.99
N GLY A 443 -22.29 -11.94 -6.22
CA GLY A 443 -21.96 -11.11 -7.37
C GLY A 443 -21.19 -9.86 -6.94
N ASN A 444 -20.04 -9.62 -7.54
CA ASN A 444 -19.26 -8.41 -7.36
C ASN A 444 -19.27 -7.62 -8.65
N SER A 445 -19.75 -6.39 -8.61
CA SER A 445 -19.85 -5.50 -9.77
C SER A 445 -19.05 -4.23 -9.53
N ARG A 446 -18.42 -3.75 -10.57
CA ARG A 446 -17.69 -2.48 -10.59
C ARG A 446 -18.24 -1.59 -11.70
N SER A 447 -18.24 -0.28 -11.48
CA SER A 447 -18.58 0.67 -12.53
C SER A 447 -17.50 0.67 -13.62
N GLY A 448 -17.87 1.15 -14.79
CA GLY A 448 -16.90 1.61 -15.77
C GLY A 448 -16.31 2.96 -15.37
N GLY A 449 -15.31 3.41 -16.10
CA GLY A 449 -14.65 4.67 -15.84
C GLY A 449 -13.72 5.07 -16.98
N VAL A 450 -12.81 6.00 -16.69
CA VAL A 450 -11.78 6.45 -17.62
C VAL A 450 -10.45 5.76 -17.34
N ILE A 451 -9.60 5.60 -18.36
CA ILE A 451 -8.29 4.97 -18.18
C ILE A 451 -7.37 5.89 -17.37
N ASP A 452 -7.34 7.16 -17.70
CA ASP A 452 -6.57 8.19 -17.01
C ASP A 452 -7.30 9.54 -17.14
N ILE A 453 -7.70 10.14 -16.04
CA ILE A 453 -8.45 11.40 -16.04
C ILE A 453 -7.64 12.57 -16.58
N ASN A 454 -6.30 12.52 -16.45
CA ASN A 454 -5.40 13.56 -16.93
C ASN A 454 -5.08 13.39 -18.42
N ARG A 455 -5.31 12.21 -18.98
CA ARG A 455 -4.98 11.82 -20.36
C ARG A 455 -6.16 11.27 -21.13
N GLN A 456 -7.38 11.58 -20.71
CA GLN A 456 -8.61 11.04 -21.35
C GLN A 456 -8.78 11.42 -22.84
N TYR A 457 -7.94 12.34 -23.34
CA TYR A 457 -7.93 12.77 -24.74
C TYR A 457 -6.57 12.52 -25.42
N ASP A 458 -5.69 11.72 -24.80
CA ASP A 458 -4.38 11.41 -25.35
C ASP A 458 -4.48 10.15 -26.22
N ASP A 459 -3.97 10.21 -27.44
CA ASP A 459 -3.98 9.10 -28.43
C ASP A 459 -2.94 8.00 -28.07
N GLU A 460 -2.30 8.05 -26.89
CA GLU A 460 -1.27 7.09 -26.50
C GLU A 460 -1.83 5.70 -26.20
N TYR A 461 -3.07 5.61 -25.71
CA TYR A 461 -3.73 4.34 -25.40
C TYR A 461 -4.57 3.85 -26.57
N LEU A 462 -4.03 2.92 -27.36
CA LEU A 462 -4.72 2.33 -28.50
C LEU A 462 -5.33 0.97 -28.14
N GLY A 463 -6.59 0.78 -28.50
CA GLY A 463 -7.25 -0.50 -28.48
C GLY A 463 -6.71 -1.48 -29.51
N TYR A 464 -7.16 -2.73 -29.44
CA TYR A 464 -6.81 -3.78 -30.39
C TYR A 464 -7.18 -3.43 -31.85
N ASP A 465 -8.18 -2.58 -32.04
CA ASP A 465 -8.65 -2.06 -33.31
C ASP A 465 -7.87 -0.82 -33.81
N GLY A 466 -6.87 -0.36 -33.03
CA GLY A 466 -6.05 0.81 -33.31
C GLY A 466 -6.73 2.16 -33.01
N ASN A 467 -7.90 2.14 -32.37
CA ASN A 467 -8.57 3.36 -31.90
C ASN A 467 -8.15 3.71 -30.47
N PRO A 468 -8.12 5.02 -30.10
CA PRO A 468 -7.85 5.41 -28.73
C PRO A 468 -8.88 4.83 -27.75
N ILE A 469 -8.38 4.34 -26.59
CA ILE A 469 -9.22 3.89 -25.48
C ILE A 469 -9.19 4.94 -24.39
N TYR A 470 -10.32 5.59 -24.16
CA TYR A 470 -10.47 6.60 -23.10
C TYR A 470 -11.27 6.10 -21.91
N GLU A 471 -12.17 5.14 -22.16
CA GLU A 471 -13.12 4.61 -21.18
C GLU A 471 -13.06 3.08 -21.14
N PHE A 472 -13.47 2.52 -20.05
CA PHE A 472 -13.67 1.07 -19.89
C PHE A 472 -15.06 0.79 -19.31
N ASP A 473 -15.65 -0.33 -19.73
CA ASP A 473 -16.95 -0.77 -19.25
C ASP A 473 -16.87 -1.38 -17.86
N GLY A 474 -17.93 -1.20 -17.07
CA GLY A 474 -18.12 -1.95 -15.81
C GLY A 474 -18.27 -3.45 -16.07
N TYR A 475 -17.95 -4.23 -15.07
CA TYR A 475 -18.05 -5.70 -15.14
C TYR A 475 -18.57 -6.31 -13.85
N THR A 476 -19.07 -7.54 -13.96
CA THR A 476 -19.56 -8.32 -12.81
C THR A 476 -18.91 -9.70 -12.79
N THR A 477 -18.45 -10.11 -11.62
CA THR A 477 -17.93 -11.47 -11.37
C THR A 477 -18.87 -12.20 -10.41
N TYR A 478 -18.99 -13.51 -10.57
CA TYR A 478 -19.84 -14.36 -9.74
C TYR A 478 -19.02 -15.45 -9.07
N ASN A 479 -19.33 -15.71 -7.80
CA ASN A 479 -18.78 -16.79 -6.99
C ASN A 479 -19.96 -17.59 -6.40
N GLY A 480 -19.80 -18.90 -6.23
CA GLY A 480 -20.81 -19.77 -5.66
C GLY A 480 -20.31 -21.16 -5.37
#